data_e936913c74559667a7cba25b3491ef22
#
_entry.id   e936913c74559667a7cba25b3491ef22
#
_cell.length_a   1.000
_cell.length_b   1.000
_cell.length_c   1.000
_cell.angle_alpha   90.00
_cell.angle_beta   90.00
_cell.angle_gamma   90.00
#
_symmetry.space_group_name_H-M   'P 1'
#
loop_
_entity.id
_entity.type
_entity.pdbx_description
1 polymer ?
#
loop_
_entity_poly.entity_id
_entity_poly.type
_entity_poly.pdbx_seq_one_letter_code
_entity_poly.pdbx_strand_id
1 'polypeptide(L)'
;KNLLGKRVDYSGRSVIVVGPELKLHQCGLPREMALELFKPFVMKKLVEKGFTTNIKTAKRMVDRVQPQVWDALEEVIEDHPVLLNRAPTLHRLGIQAFEPVLVDGKAIQIHPLVCAAFNADFDGDQMAVHVPLSSFAQAEARILMMASQNLFKPADGHPVVGPVYDIVLGAYYLTQTTQIEEEPEAERAPDEAAPRMRVFTAPYEAIAAWEAGIQDLHQRCKVRVDLLEIGHELDEVRHGDLLAELRRICSEAYENVLDTHLPSLTSDHEPITFTAKQAKESYADRHPEPVVDEETGEIIEEPSAPEEEDVGSYALTTRALEDAVARAVEAGEIEPKEAFSFEVKRTLVETTTGRVIWNALLPLSLRQYDKVFAKSTLSSLVEAMHDKHGPDRTIQFLDDAKSLGFEWATRAGISMSLSDMDIKTNRDEIISSAEDSVRGHNDSFRRGSLTQAERERLVREAWMKASEAVVREIINSIPKFNPIFMMVDSGSRGNPRQISQLAGMRGLMSDPHGRLIEDLPVRSNFREGLTSLEYFVSTHGARKGLADTALRTADACYLTRRLVDVAQDVIVRGEDCGAMNGIVMSP
;
A
#
# COMPACT_ATOMS: atom_id res chain seq x y z
N LYS A 1 13.67 20.15 29.59
CA LYS A 1 14.25 20.71 28.35
C LYS A 1 15.66 20.18 28.05
N ASN A 2 16.47 19.82 29.06
CA ASN A 2 17.89 19.49 28.84
C ASN A 2 18.24 18.03 29.08
N LEU A 3 17.35 17.22 29.64
CA LEU A 3 17.54 15.77 29.86
C LEU A 3 16.86 14.94 28.76
N LEU A 4 15.56 15.18 28.49
CA LEU A 4 14.77 14.43 27.51
C LEU A 4 14.81 15.00 26.10
N GLY A 5 15.57 16.04 25.84
CA GLY A 5 15.73 16.66 24.54
C GLY A 5 16.63 17.88 24.59
N LYS A 6 17.41 18.07 23.53
CA LYS A 6 18.26 19.22 23.32
C LYS A 6 18.02 19.82 21.96
N ARG A 7 18.35 21.09 21.76
CA ARG A 7 18.44 21.67 20.42
C ARG A 7 19.69 21.09 19.74
N VAL A 8 19.53 20.74 18.47
CA VAL A 8 20.60 20.13 17.67
C VAL A 8 20.98 21.05 16.52
N ASP A 9 22.29 21.07 16.20
CA ASP A 9 22.83 21.71 15.00
C ASP A 9 22.63 20.79 13.78
N TYR A 10 22.97 21.24 12.60
CA TYR A 10 22.80 20.54 11.32
C TYR A 10 21.35 20.11 11.08
N SER A 11 20.43 21.01 11.39
CA SER A 11 19.01 20.81 11.18
C SER A 11 18.36 22.03 10.54
N GLY A 12 17.36 21.80 9.75
CA GLY A 12 16.55 22.82 9.08
C GLY A 12 15.08 22.46 9.15
N ARG A 13 14.23 23.40 8.76
CA ARG A 13 12.79 23.19 8.69
C ARG A 13 12.21 23.93 7.51
N SER A 14 11.32 23.29 6.76
CA SER A 14 10.57 23.92 5.67
C SER A 14 9.20 23.28 5.50
N VAL A 15 8.38 23.91 4.68
CA VAL A 15 7.10 23.38 4.23
C VAL A 15 7.36 22.17 3.34
N ILE A 16 6.44 21.21 3.36
CA ILE A 16 6.49 20.03 2.50
C ILE A 16 5.54 20.16 1.31
N VAL A 17 5.95 19.54 0.21
CA VAL A 17 5.12 19.37 -1.00
C VAL A 17 5.30 17.95 -1.53
N VAL A 18 4.36 17.51 -2.35
CA VAL A 18 4.44 16.19 -2.97
C VAL A 18 5.56 16.14 -4.01
N GLY A 19 6.33 15.04 -4.00
CA GLY A 19 7.33 14.70 -5.03
C GLY A 19 6.92 13.42 -5.75
N PRO A 20 6.09 13.47 -6.79
CA PRO A 20 5.59 12.27 -7.47
C PRO A 20 6.67 11.50 -8.23
N GLU A 21 7.73 12.17 -8.63
CA GLU A 21 8.87 11.59 -9.38
C GLU A 21 9.89 10.89 -8.47
N LEU A 22 9.84 11.15 -7.16
CA LEU A 22 10.76 10.55 -6.20
C LEU A 22 10.51 9.04 -6.08
N LYS A 23 11.59 8.30 -5.85
CA LYS A 23 11.53 6.90 -5.41
C LYS A 23 11.25 6.84 -3.90
N LEU A 24 10.79 5.68 -3.41
CA LEU A 24 10.36 5.52 -2.02
C LEU A 24 11.45 5.88 -0.99
N HIS A 25 12.72 5.61 -1.30
CA HIS A 25 13.87 5.92 -0.45
C HIS A 25 14.38 7.36 -0.60
N GLN A 26 13.81 8.17 -1.50
CA GLN A 26 14.30 9.51 -1.83
C GLN A 26 13.45 10.62 -1.21
N CYS A 27 14.08 11.76 -0.93
CA CYS A 27 13.41 13.02 -0.62
C CYS A 27 14.03 14.17 -1.42
N GLY A 28 13.20 15.13 -1.83
CA GLY A 28 13.68 16.34 -2.49
C GLY A 28 14.07 17.39 -1.45
N LEU A 29 15.35 17.77 -1.43
CA LEU A 29 15.87 18.79 -0.53
C LEU A 29 16.17 20.08 -1.30
N PRO A 30 15.64 21.25 -0.88
CA PRO A 30 15.97 22.53 -1.51
C PRO A 30 17.48 22.78 -1.55
N ARG A 31 17.99 23.17 -2.72
CA ARG A 31 19.45 23.38 -2.93
C ARG A 31 20.07 24.33 -1.91
N GLU A 32 19.40 25.45 -1.61
CA GLU A 32 19.89 26.43 -0.62
C GLU A 32 19.94 25.84 0.79
N MET A 33 18.93 25.04 1.18
CA MET A 33 18.90 24.36 2.47
C MET A 33 20.01 23.29 2.55
N ALA A 34 20.16 22.48 1.51
CA ALA A 34 21.20 21.47 1.43
C ALA A 34 22.60 22.08 1.58
N LEU A 35 22.87 23.18 0.89
CA LEU A 35 24.17 23.87 0.99
C LEU A 35 24.48 24.33 2.42
N GLU A 36 23.50 24.86 3.14
CA GLU A 36 23.73 25.30 4.52
C GLU A 36 23.88 24.12 5.49
N LEU A 37 23.08 23.06 5.33
CA LEU A 37 23.15 21.85 6.17
C LEU A 37 24.47 21.08 5.97
N PHE A 38 24.92 20.93 4.73
CA PHE A 38 26.13 20.19 4.38
C PHE A 38 27.38 21.06 4.26
N LYS A 39 27.30 22.33 4.63
CA LYS A 39 28.40 23.34 4.50
C LYS A 39 29.78 22.85 4.95
N PRO A 40 29.95 22.21 6.13
CA PRO A 40 31.28 21.72 6.54
C PRO A 40 31.78 20.58 5.68
N PHE A 41 30.92 19.70 5.21
CA PHE A 41 31.28 18.57 4.35
C PHE A 41 31.69 19.06 2.96
N VAL A 42 30.97 20.03 2.40
CA VAL A 42 31.32 20.69 1.13
C VAL A 42 32.65 21.43 1.24
N MET A 43 32.89 22.17 2.32
CA MET A 43 34.16 22.83 2.55
C MET A 43 35.32 21.84 2.62
N LYS A 44 35.14 20.70 3.29
CA LYS A 44 36.11 19.60 3.36
C LYS A 44 36.40 19.06 1.95
N LYS A 45 35.36 18.75 1.17
CA LYS A 45 35.48 18.21 -0.18
C LYS A 45 36.21 19.17 -1.16
N LEU A 46 35.93 20.49 -1.06
CA LEU A 46 36.62 21.52 -1.87
C LEU A 46 38.11 21.61 -1.57
N VAL A 47 38.53 21.39 -0.32
CA VAL A 47 39.95 21.32 0.06
C VAL A 47 40.57 20.01 -0.43
N GLU A 48 39.92 18.89 -0.29
CA GLU A 48 40.39 17.59 -0.76
C GLU A 48 40.59 17.55 -2.29
N LYS A 49 39.69 18.17 -3.05
CA LYS A 49 39.81 18.31 -4.51
C LYS A 49 40.83 19.35 -4.97
N GLY A 50 41.45 20.08 -4.04
CA GLY A 50 42.46 21.07 -4.36
C GLY A 50 41.93 22.40 -4.95
N PHE A 51 40.59 22.62 -4.96
CA PHE A 51 40.02 23.91 -5.39
C PHE A 51 40.41 25.06 -4.44
N THR A 52 40.72 24.72 -3.19
CA THR A 52 41.13 25.68 -2.17
C THR A 52 42.28 25.11 -1.31
N THR A 53 43.14 25.99 -0.83
CA THR A 53 44.29 25.62 0.00
C THR A 53 43.97 25.59 1.50
N ASN A 54 42.87 26.22 1.92
CA ASN A 54 42.50 26.27 3.33
C ASN A 54 40.97 26.45 3.52
N ILE A 55 40.47 26.08 4.70
CA ILE A 55 39.06 26.14 5.08
C ILE A 55 38.47 27.56 5.01
N LYS A 56 39.30 28.62 5.30
CA LYS A 56 38.82 30.01 5.25
C LYS A 56 38.49 30.44 3.82
N THR A 57 39.27 29.99 2.85
CA THR A 57 39.03 30.26 1.42
C THR A 57 37.85 29.41 0.94
N ALA A 58 37.76 28.15 1.35
CA ALA A 58 36.59 27.28 1.06
C ALA A 58 35.29 27.92 1.55
N LYS A 59 35.26 28.43 2.78
CA LYS A 59 34.11 29.15 3.32
C LYS A 59 33.67 30.32 2.45
N ARG A 60 34.62 31.16 2.01
CA ARG A 60 34.32 32.30 1.12
C ARG A 60 33.77 31.84 -0.24
N MET A 61 34.26 30.71 -0.74
CA MET A 61 33.81 30.11 -1.99
C MET A 61 32.36 29.61 -1.88
N VAL A 62 32.05 28.96 -0.77
CA VAL A 62 30.66 28.51 -0.44
C VAL A 62 29.75 29.73 -0.24
N ASP A 63 30.15 30.73 0.54
CA ASP A 63 29.35 31.93 0.80
C ASP A 63 29.09 32.75 -0.50
N ARG A 64 29.90 32.60 -1.54
CA ARG A 64 29.74 33.22 -2.88
C ARG A 64 29.02 32.30 -3.87
N VAL A 65 28.68 31.09 -3.48
CA VAL A 65 27.95 30.09 -4.27
C VAL A 65 28.55 29.91 -5.67
N GLN A 66 29.87 29.63 -5.74
CA GLN A 66 30.54 29.39 -7.02
C GLN A 66 30.06 28.07 -7.67
N PRO A 67 30.15 27.91 -9.01
CA PRO A 67 29.69 26.69 -9.69
C PRO A 67 30.27 25.39 -9.11
N GLN A 68 31.57 25.37 -8.79
CA GLN A 68 32.26 24.21 -8.22
C GLN A 68 31.71 23.78 -6.84
N VAL A 69 30.96 24.66 -6.16
CA VAL A 69 30.31 24.34 -4.88
C VAL A 69 29.14 23.41 -5.09
N TRP A 70 28.39 23.55 -6.19
CA TRP A 70 27.27 22.67 -6.52
C TRP A 70 27.75 21.27 -6.87
N ASP A 71 28.80 21.13 -7.68
CA ASP A 71 29.39 19.83 -8.02
C ASP A 71 29.89 19.10 -6.75
N ALA A 72 30.52 19.87 -5.84
CA ALA A 72 30.99 19.34 -4.56
C ALA A 72 29.81 18.97 -3.61
N LEU A 73 28.69 19.70 -3.67
CA LEU A 73 27.50 19.42 -2.89
C LEU A 73 26.81 18.14 -3.38
N GLU A 74 26.68 17.96 -4.70
CA GLU A 74 26.10 16.74 -5.29
C GLU A 74 26.86 15.49 -4.85
N GLU A 75 28.19 15.51 -4.91
CA GLU A 75 29.01 14.39 -4.44
C GLU A 75 28.96 14.15 -2.92
N VAL A 76 28.74 15.18 -2.14
CA VAL A 76 28.63 15.06 -0.67
C VAL A 76 27.28 14.48 -0.27
N ILE A 77 26.24 14.79 -1.03
CA ILE A 77 24.88 14.32 -0.77
C ILE A 77 24.71 12.87 -1.22
N GLU A 78 25.38 12.49 -2.29
CA GLU A 78 25.44 11.11 -2.73
C GLU A 78 25.93 10.25 -1.55
N ASP A 79 25.22 9.21 -1.22
CA ASP A 79 25.52 8.36 -0.08
C ASP A 79 25.43 9.00 1.34
N HIS A 80 24.80 10.15 1.51
CA HIS A 80 24.62 10.75 2.83
C HIS A 80 23.12 10.88 3.18
N PRO A 81 22.54 9.92 3.91
CA PRO A 81 21.13 9.95 4.25
C PRO A 81 20.81 11.14 5.17
N VAL A 82 19.58 11.65 5.05
CA VAL A 82 19.02 12.67 5.95
C VAL A 82 17.83 12.12 6.68
N LEU A 83 17.57 12.60 7.88
CA LEU A 83 16.38 12.24 8.66
C LEU A 83 15.33 13.33 8.49
N LEU A 84 14.11 12.92 8.11
CA LEU A 84 12.94 13.79 8.11
C LEU A 84 12.06 13.49 9.33
N ASN A 85 11.58 14.54 9.97
CA ASN A 85 10.69 14.44 11.12
C ASN A 85 9.50 15.39 10.97
N ARG A 86 8.29 14.86 11.21
CA ARG A 86 7.07 15.66 11.37
C ARG A 86 6.60 15.64 12.80
N ALA A 87 6.43 16.81 13.41
CA ALA A 87 5.79 16.94 14.71
C ALA A 87 4.26 16.98 14.57
N PRO A 88 3.50 16.34 15.49
CA PRO A 88 3.97 15.57 16.65
C PRO A 88 4.48 14.19 16.29
N THR A 89 5.61 13.76 16.87
CA THR A 89 6.15 12.41 16.69
C THR A 89 5.47 11.46 17.66
N LEU A 90 4.44 10.75 17.20
CA LEU A 90 3.64 9.85 18.02
C LEU A 90 4.17 8.42 18.05
N HIS A 91 4.90 8.01 17.03
CA HIS A 91 5.48 6.68 16.88
C HIS A 91 6.81 6.75 16.11
N ARG A 92 7.56 5.65 16.09
CA ARG A 92 8.91 5.64 15.50
C ARG A 92 8.96 6.03 14.02
N LEU A 93 7.90 5.77 13.24
CA LEU A 93 7.81 6.13 11.82
C LEU A 93 7.60 7.64 11.57
N GLY A 94 7.40 8.44 12.62
CA GLY A 94 7.42 9.90 12.54
C GLY A 94 8.82 10.48 12.30
N ILE A 95 9.87 9.64 12.34
CA ILE A 95 11.24 9.95 11.93
C ILE A 95 11.71 8.86 10.99
N GLN A 96 12.02 9.20 9.75
CA GLN A 96 12.53 8.26 8.75
C GLN A 96 13.72 8.86 8.01
N ALA A 97 14.60 7.98 7.52
CA ALA A 97 15.75 8.35 6.72
C ALA A 97 15.40 8.31 5.23
N PHE A 98 16.02 9.22 4.49
CA PHE A 98 15.89 9.32 3.04
C PHE A 98 17.23 9.70 2.41
N GLU A 99 17.42 9.30 1.17
CA GLU A 99 18.49 9.82 0.32
C GLU A 99 18.05 11.15 -0.29
N PRO A 100 18.78 12.25 -0.04
CA PRO A 100 18.38 13.55 -0.54
C PRO A 100 18.70 13.70 -2.03
N VAL A 101 17.73 14.22 -2.78
CA VAL A 101 17.87 14.67 -4.15
C VAL A 101 17.71 16.19 -4.17
N LEU A 102 18.60 16.91 -4.86
CA LEU A 102 18.53 18.36 -4.95
C LEU A 102 17.36 18.79 -5.83
N VAL A 103 16.51 19.64 -5.27
CA VAL A 103 15.35 20.20 -5.99
C VAL A 103 15.40 21.72 -5.99
N ASP A 104 14.84 22.31 -7.03
CA ASP A 104 14.63 23.75 -7.12
C ASP A 104 13.43 24.16 -6.25
N GLY A 105 13.49 25.39 -5.72
CA GLY A 105 12.44 25.90 -4.84
C GLY A 105 12.87 25.95 -3.37
N LYS A 106 11.88 26.10 -2.46
CA LYS A 106 12.11 26.28 -1.01
C LYS A 106 11.41 25.23 -0.17
N ALA A 107 10.59 24.38 -0.76
CA ALA A 107 9.84 23.35 -0.09
C ALA A 107 10.55 22.00 -0.18
N ILE A 108 10.45 21.20 0.88
CA ILE A 108 10.94 19.82 0.90
C ILE A 108 9.93 18.97 0.13
N GLN A 109 10.42 18.12 -0.78
CA GLN A 109 9.57 17.16 -1.48
C GLN A 109 9.64 15.81 -0.78
N ILE A 110 8.47 15.20 -0.57
CA ILE A 110 8.37 13.86 0.00
C ILE A 110 7.58 12.94 -0.92
N HIS A 111 7.91 11.67 -0.85
CA HIS A 111 7.21 10.63 -1.59
C HIS A 111 5.76 10.50 -1.09
N PRO A 112 4.73 10.44 -1.97
CA PRO A 112 3.34 10.41 -1.53
C PRO A 112 2.99 9.23 -0.63
N LEU A 113 3.62 8.07 -0.78
CA LEU A 113 3.32 6.88 0.01
C LEU A 113 3.77 6.98 1.48
N VAL A 114 4.74 7.83 1.81
CA VAL A 114 5.20 8.01 3.21
C VAL A 114 4.31 8.97 4.01
N CYS A 115 3.39 9.68 3.37
CA CYS A 115 2.48 10.61 4.04
C CYS A 115 1.67 9.95 5.15
N ALA A 116 1.24 8.70 4.95
CA ALA A 116 0.49 7.95 5.96
C ALA A 116 1.34 7.67 7.22
N ALA A 117 2.62 7.34 7.07
CA ALA A 117 3.54 7.09 8.17
C ALA A 117 3.81 8.35 8.99
N PHE A 118 3.97 9.50 8.33
CA PHE A 118 4.14 10.80 8.99
C PHE A 118 2.84 11.43 9.46
N ASN A 119 1.69 10.89 9.08
CA ASN A 119 0.39 11.56 9.20
C ASN A 119 0.45 12.99 8.65
N ALA A 120 1.06 13.15 7.46
CA ALA A 120 1.33 14.43 6.83
C ALA A 120 0.35 14.68 5.67
N ASP A 121 -0.03 15.94 5.52
CA ASP A 121 -0.74 16.44 4.34
C ASP A 121 -0.05 17.71 3.80
N PHE A 122 -0.47 18.18 2.64
CA PHE A 122 0.18 19.29 1.95
C PHE A 122 -0.59 20.60 2.06
N ASP A 123 -1.30 20.79 3.18
CA ASP A 123 -2.07 21.99 3.49
C ASP A 123 -1.25 23.13 4.13
N GLY A 124 0.05 22.95 4.25
CA GLY A 124 0.99 23.87 4.90
C GLY A 124 1.83 23.21 5.99
N ASP A 125 1.77 21.89 6.09
CA ASP A 125 2.61 21.12 7.01
C ASP A 125 4.10 21.40 6.77
N GLN A 126 4.85 21.36 7.86
CA GLN A 126 6.31 21.53 7.86
C GLN A 126 6.99 20.28 8.42
N MET A 127 8.16 19.98 7.89
CA MET A 127 9.04 18.94 8.42
C MET A 127 10.41 19.50 8.78
N ALA A 128 11.02 18.90 9.80
CA ALA A 128 12.41 19.13 10.14
C ALA A 128 13.30 18.14 9.39
N VAL A 129 14.47 18.61 8.97
CA VAL A 129 15.53 17.81 8.36
C VAL A 129 16.71 17.79 9.31
N HIS A 130 17.32 16.63 9.51
CA HIS A 130 18.51 16.44 10.34
C HIS A 130 19.55 15.66 9.57
N VAL A 131 20.82 16.03 9.72
CA VAL A 131 21.96 15.38 9.06
C VAL A 131 22.70 14.51 10.07
N PRO A 132 22.75 13.17 9.92
CA PRO A 132 23.60 12.29 10.72
C PRO A 132 25.08 12.61 10.46
N LEU A 133 25.86 12.85 11.51
CA LEU A 133 27.24 13.33 11.37
C LEU A 133 28.26 12.19 11.36
N SER A 134 28.11 11.18 12.21
CA SER A 134 29.05 10.06 12.34
C SER A 134 28.72 8.93 11.37
N SER A 135 29.73 8.15 10.99
CA SER A 135 29.55 6.96 10.17
C SER A 135 28.62 5.94 10.81
N PHE A 136 28.63 5.81 12.14
CA PHE A 136 27.70 4.96 12.88
C PHE A 136 26.26 5.45 12.75
N ALA A 137 26.03 6.75 12.93
CA ALA A 137 24.68 7.34 12.78
C ALA A 137 24.16 7.20 11.34
N GLN A 138 25.04 7.34 10.34
CA GLN A 138 24.69 7.12 8.93
C GLN A 138 24.34 5.65 8.65
N ALA A 139 25.10 4.72 9.23
CA ALA A 139 24.80 3.28 9.13
C ALA A 139 23.45 2.93 9.77
N GLU A 140 23.17 3.43 10.99
CA GLU A 140 21.86 3.26 11.63
C GLU A 140 20.73 3.86 10.79
N ALA A 141 20.93 5.05 10.23
CA ALA A 141 19.96 5.69 9.36
C ALA A 141 19.62 4.81 8.13
N ARG A 142 20.62 4.19 7.50
CA ARG A 142 20.44 3.32 6.33
C ARG A 142 19.81 1.99 6.66
N ILE A 143 20.29 1.32 7.71
CA ILE A 143 19.89 -0.06 8.01
C ILE A 143 18.53 -0.10 8.72
N LEU A 144 18.28 0.84 9.65
CA LEU A 144 17.11 0.79 10.53
C LEU A 144 16.03 1.82 10.20
N MET A 145 16.41 3.01 9.68
CA MET A 145 15.50 4.14 9.59
C MET A 145 15.07 4.50 8.17
N MET A 146 15.64 3.90 7.13
CA MET A 146 15.22 4.15 5.75
C MET A 146 13.73 3.87 5.56
N ALA A 147 13.04 4.70 4.80
CA ALA A 147 11.64 4.50 4.48
C ALA A 147 11.38 3.16 3.78
N SER A 148 12.32 2.69 2.96
CA SER A 148 12.28 1.39 2.30
C SER A 148 12.35 0.20 3.26
N GLN A 149 12.97 0.36 4.44
CA GLN A 149 13.05 -0.70 5.45
C GLN A 149 11.84 -0.71 6.42
N ASN A 150 11.01 0.33 6.37
CA ASN A 150 9.90 0.52 7.30
C ASN A 150 8.55 0.51 6.57
N LEU A 151 8.28 -0.56 5.82
CA LEU A 151 7.05 -0.71 5.05
C LEU A 151 5.84 -1.06 5.91
N PHE A 152 6.05 -1.72 7.06
CA PHE A 152 5.00 -2.25 7.93
C PHE A 152 4.95 -1.55 9.28
N LYS A 153 3.75 -1.49 9.85
CA LYS A 153 3.55 -0.95 11.20
C LYS A 153 4.05 -1.94 12.25
N PRO A 154 4.85 -1.50 13.22
CA PRO A 154 5.30 -2.37 14.28
C PRO A 154 4.19 -2.78 15.26
N ALA A 155 3.01 -2.13 15.21
CA ALA A 155 1.90 -2.40 16.11
C ALA A 155 1.03 -3.59 15.69
N ASP A 156 0.77 -3.73 14.41
CA ASP A 156 -0.19 -4.70 13.84
C ASP A 156 0.36 -5.50 12.65
N GLY A 157 1.57 -5.21 12.19
CA GLY A 157 2.18 -5.89 11.04
C GLY A 157 1.57 -5.54 9.68
N HIS A 158 0.55 -4.67 9.63
CA HIS A 158 -0.05 -4.25 8.37
C HIS A 158 0.81 -3.20 7.65
N PRO A 159 0.74 -3.10 6.29
CA PRO A 159 1.48 -2.10 5.55
C PRO A 159 1.11 -0.68 6.00
N VAL A 160 2.10 0.13 6.28
CA VAL A 160 1.92 1.57 6.48
C VAL A 160 2.17 2.33 5.18
N VAL A 161 3.05 1.78 4.35
CA VAL A 161 3.36 2.29 3.01
C VAL A 161 2.53 1.50 2.01
N GLY A 162 1.55 2.14 1.41
CA GLY A 162 0.66 1.52 0.42
C GLY A 162 0.00 2.57 -0.45
N PRO A 163 -0.58 2.18 -1.60
CA PRO A 163 -1.28 3.09 -2.47
C PRO A 163 -2.37 3.88 -1.75
N VAL A 164 -2.40 5.19 -1.98
CA VAL A 164 -3.34 6.14 -1.34
C VAL A 164 -3.92 7.09 -2.38
N TYR A 165 -5.08 7.68 -2.06
CA TYR A 165 -5.75 8.74 -2.84
C TYR A 165 -5.82 8.45 -4.35
N ASP A 166 -5.17 9.28 -5.17
CA ASP A 166 -5.22 9.21 -6.63
C ASP A 166 -4.60 7.94 -7.19
N ILE A 167 -3.62 7.36 -6.49
CA ILE A 167 -3.01 6.08 -6.87
C ILE A 167 -4.05 4.95 -6.80
N VAL A 168 -4.82 4.90 -5.70
CA VAL A 168 -5.91 3.93 -5.54
C VAL A 168 -7.01 4.18 -6.56
N LEU A 169 -7.38 5.44 -6.78
CA LEU A 169 -8.42 5.83 -7.71
C LEU A 169 -8.06 5.45 -9.16
N GLY A 170 -6.79 5.68 -9.56
CA GLY A 170 -6.28 5.30 -10.87
C GLY A 170 -6.27 3.78 -11.08
N ALA A 171 -5.81 3.02 -10.09
CA ALA A 171 -5.82 1.55 -10.12
C ALA A 171 -7.26 1.00 -10.17
N TYR A 172 -8.16 1.57 -9.38
CA TYR A 172 -9.58 1.20 -9.36
C TYR A 172 -10.24 1.48 -10.71
N TYR A 173 -10.07 2.70 -11.26
CA TYR A 173 -10.60 3.06 -12.57
C TYR A 173 -10.09 2.13 -13.66
N LEU A 174 -8.78 1.89 -13.70
CA LEU A 174 -8.14 1.01 -14.69
C LEU A 174 -8.73 -0.41 -14.67
N THR A 175 -9.03 -0.94 -13.48
CA THR A 175 -9.46 -2.33 -13.30
C THR A 175 -10.97 -2.51 -13.21
N GLN A 176 -11.74 -1.43 -13.30
CA GLN A 176 -13.21 -1.46 -13.32
C GLN A 176 -13.74 -2.11 -14.60
N THR A 177 -14.96 -2.63 -14.52
CA THR A 177 -15.60 -3.33 -15.65
C THR A 177 -16.93 -2.66 -15.97
N THR A 178 -17.14 -2.35 -17.23
CA THR A 178 -18.46 -1.98 -17.73
C THR A 178 -19.33 -3.24 -17.68
N GLN A 179 -20.41 -3.21 -16.91
CA GLN A 179 -21.44 -4.25 -17.05
C GLN A 179 -22.02 -4.06 -18.45
N ILE A 180 -21.83 -5.04 -19.31
CA ILE A 180 -22.76 -5.21 -20.43
C ILE A 180 -24.05 -5.56 -19.70
N GLU A 181 -25.03 -4.64 -19.70
CA GLU A 181 -26.39 -5.01 -19.35
C GLU A 181 -26.72 -6.17 -20.30
N GLU A 182 -26.76 -7.36 -19.79
CA GLU A 182 -27.40 -8.47 -20.48
C GLU A 182 -28.88 -8.08 -20.51
N GLU A 183 -29.29 -7.36 -21.56
CA GLU A 183 -30.71 -7.24 -21.86
C GLU A 183 -31.26 -8.67 -21.84
N PRO A 184 -32.29 -8.94 -21.05
CA PRO A 184 -32.87 -10.28 -20.96
C PRO A 184 -33.18 -10.73 -22.40
N GLU A 185 -32.78 -11.95 -22.75
CA GLU A 185 -32.95 -12.53 -24.10
C GLU A 185 -34.36 -12.32 -24.69
N ALA A 186 -35.34 -12.05 -23.83
CA ALA A 186 -36.74 -11.80 -24.20
C ALA A 186 -37.02 -10.40 -24.82
N GLU A 187 -36.09 -9.42 -24.66
CA GLU A 187 -36.26 -8.04 -25.19
C GLU A 187 -35.37 -7.75 -26.40
N ARG A 188 -34.51 -8.67 -26.82
CA ARG A 188 -33.66 -8.51 -28.00
C ARG A 188 -34.45 -8.71 -29.29
N ALA A 189 -34.27 -7.80 -30.23
CA ALA A 189 -34.78 -8.00 -31.58
C ALA A 189 -34.12 -9.24 -32.22
N PRO A 190 -34.88 -10.06 -32.99
CA PRO A 190 -34.40 -11.34 -33.49
C PRO A 190 -33.18 -11.28 -34.44
N ASP A 191 -32.76 -10.08 -34.85
CA ASP A 191 -31.60 -9.85 -35.73
C ASP A 191 -30.40 -9.21 -35.00
N GLU A 192 -30.46 -8.86 -33.72
CA GLU A 192 -29.32 -8.35 -32.97
C GLU A 192 -28.55 -9.50 -32.32
N ALA A 193 -27.47 -9.94 -32.98
CA ALA A 193 -26.52 -10.85 -32.38
C ALA A 193 -25.93 -10.26 -31.11
N ALA A 194 -25.95 -11.02 -30.00
CA ALA A 194 -25.28 -10.62 -28.77
C ALA A 194 -23.86 -10.12 -29.07
N PRO A 195 -23.41 -9.02 -28.47
CA PRO A 195 -22.07 -8.50 -28.70
C PRO A 195 -21.05 -9.60 -28.40
N ARG A 196 -20.45 -10.16 -29.44
CA ARG A 196 -19.47 -11.24 -29.29
C ARG A 196 -18.26 -10.70 -28.54
N MET A 197 -17.98 -11.29 -27.39
CA MET A 197 -16.79 -10.99 -26.61
C MET A 197 -15.55 -11.27 -27.46
N ARG A 198 -14.68 -10.26 -27.63
CA ARG A 198 -13.46 -10.42 -28.41
C ARG A 198 -12.47 -11.33 -27.69
N VAL A 199 -11.74 -12.10 -28.49
CA VAL A 199 -10.73 -13.04 -28.02
C VAL A 199 -9.37 -12.60 -28.55
N PHE A 200 -8.41 -12.43 -27.65
CA PHE A 200 -7.03 -12.05 -27.95
C PHE A 200 -6.10 -13.23 -27.63
N THR A 201 -5.10 -13.45 -28.48
CA THR A 201 -4.15 -14.56 -28.31
C THR A 201 -2.99 -14.22 -27.38
N ALA A 202 -2.81 -12.93 -27.05
CA ALA A 202 -1.79 -12.47 -26.12
C ALA A 202 -2.21 -11.15 -25.46
N PRO A 203 -1.66 -10.83 -24.27
CA PRO A 203 -1.92 -9.58 -23.55
C PRO A 203 -1.65 -8.31 -24.38
N TYR A 204 -0.55 -8.28 -25.13
CA TYR A 204 -0.18 -7.13 -25.95
C TYR A 204 -1.17 -6.84 -27.09
N GLU A 205 -1.86 -7.86 -27.62
CA GLU A 205 -2.90 -7.66 -28.64
C GLU A 205 -4.12 -6.92 -28.08
N ALA A 206 -4.51 -7.22 -26.85
CA ALA A 206 -5.60 -6.52 -26.18
C ALA A 206 -5.24 -5.03 -25.93
N ILE A 207 -3.99 -4.75 -25.55
CA ILE A 207 -3.48 -3.40 -25.36
C ILE A 207 -3.42 -2.64 -26.70
N ALA A 208 -2.87 -3.25 -27.74
CA ALA A 208 -2.82 -2.65 -29.08
C ALA A 208 -4.21 -2.39 -29.67
N ALA A 209 -5.19 -3.29 -29.42
CA ALA A 209 -6.57 -3.09 -29.83
C ALA A 209 -7.24 -1.91 -29.11
N TRP A 210 -6.90 -1.69 -27.83
CA TRP A 210 -7.34 -0.52 -27.10
C TRP A 210 -6.68 0.76 -27.61
N GLU A 211 -5.38 0.79 -27.83
CA GLU A 211 -4.67 1.93 -28.41
C GLU A 211 -5.19 2.31 -29.81
N ALA A 212 -5.58 1.32 -30.59
CA ALA A 212 -6.22 1.54 -31.90
C ALA A 212 -7.69 1.96 -31.82
N GLY A 213 -8.28 2.10 -30.61
CA GLY A 213 -9.69 2.45 -30.42
C GLY A 213 -10.68 1.35 -30.83
N ILE A 214 -10.19 0.10 -31.01
CA ILE A 214 -11.02 -1.04 -31.40
C ILE A 214 -11.69 -1.69 -30.19
N GLN A 215 -11.01 -1.72 -29.04
CA GLN A 215 -11.46 -2.27 -27.77
C GLN A 215 -11.54 -1.16 -26.73
N ASP A 216 -12.62 -1.15 -25.92
CA ASP A 216 -12.69 -0.24 -24.79
C ASP A 216 -11.92 -0.78 -23.59
N LEU A 217 -11.37 0.12 -22.78
CA LEU A 217 -10.55 -0.19 -21.60
C LEU A 217 -11.29 -1.10 -20.60
N HIS A 218 -12.56 -0.80 -20.35
CA HIS A 218 -13.42 -1.43 -19.37
C HIS A 218 -14.30 -2.55 -19.93
N GLN A 219 -14.30 -2.72 -21.25
CA GLN A 219 -15.11 -3.73 -21.89
C GLN A 219 -14.50 -5.13 -21.66
N ARG A 220 -15.34 -6.10 -21.32
CA ARG A 220 -14.92 -7.49 -21.16
C ARG A 220 -14.40 -8.08 -22.47
N CYS A 221 -13.32 -8.81 -22.36
CA CYS A 221 -12.70 -9.57 -23.44
C CYS A 221 -12.11 -10.88 -22.89
N LYS A 222 -11.79 -11.79 -23.77
CA LYS A 222 -11.07 -13.02 -23.43
C LYS A 222 -9.64 -12.90 -23.92
N VAL A 223 -8.67 -13.07 -23.02
CA VAL A 223 -7.25 -12.96 -23.33
C VAL A 223 -6.56 -14.25 -22.92
N ARG A 224 -5.69 -14.76 -23.77
CA ARG A 224 -4.79 -15.85 -23.36
C ARG A 224 -3.66 -15.27 -22.55
N VAL A 225 -3.53 -15.73 -21.31
CA VAL A 225 -2.52 -15.29 -20.36
C VAL A 225 -1.76 -16.49 -19.83
N ASP A 226 -0.51 -16.27 -19.49
CA ASP A 226 0.29 -17.27 -18.84
C ASP A 226 0.03 -17.23 -17.32
N LEU A 227 -0.28 -18.38 -16.75
CA LEU A 227 -0.54 -18.59 -15.32
C LEU A 227 0.40 -19.68 -14.80
N LEU A 228 0.97 -19.46 -13.62
CA LEU A 228 1.78 -20.46 -12.95
C LEU A 228 0.88 -21.46 -12.23
N GLU A 229 1.02 -22.74 -12.57
CA GLU A 229 0.45 -23.84 -11.83
C GLU A 229 1.55 -24.62 -11.13
N ILE A 230 1.42 -24.81 -9.82
CA ILE A 230 2.29 -25.66 -9.02
C ILE A 230 1.45 -26.83 -8.50
N GLY A 231 1.69 -28.02 -9.03
CA GLY A 231 1.08 -29.26 -8.53
C GLY A 231 1.87 -29.76 -7.32
N HIS A 232 1.18 -29.90 -6.19
CA HIS A 232 1.73 -30.45 -4.94
C HIS A 232 0.60 -31.01 -4.08
N GLU A 233 0.94 -31.90 -3.15
CA GLU A 233 0.02 -32.45 -2.15
C GLU A 233 0.22 -31.84 -0.75
N LEU A 234 1.01 -30.75 -0.65
CA LEU A 234 1.34 -30.09 0.61
C LEU A 234 0.19 -29.23 1.12
N ASP A 235 0.07 -29.13 2.44
CA ASP A 235 -0.84 -28.21 3.12
C ASP A 235 -0.30 -26.76 3.01
N GLU A 236 -1.05 -25.87 2.37
CA GLU A 236 -0.66 -24.47 2.16
C GLU A 236 -0.44 -23.70 3.48
N VAL A 237 -1.12 -24.06 4.55
CA VAL A 237 -0.96 -23.39 5.85
C VAL A 237 0.34 -23.83 6.53
N ARG A 238 0.69 -25.10 6.40
CA ARG A 238 1.85 -25.67 7.09
C ARG A 238 3.17 -25.46 6.33
N HIS A 239 3.11 -25.42 5.00
CA HIS A 239 4.29 -25.34 4.13
C HIS A 239 4.32 -24.04 3.31
N GLY A 240 3.70 -22.97 3.84
CA GLY A 240 3.55 -21.70 3.16
C GLY A 240 4.86 -21.07 2.70
N ASP A 241 5.89 -21.14 3.54
CA ASP A 241 7.20 -20.53 3.25
C ASP A 241 7.90 -21.21 2.08
N LEU A 242 7.93 -22.57 2.06
CA LEU A 242 8.48 -23.34 0.94
C LEU A 242 7.71 -23.05 -0.36
N LEU A 243 6.37 -23.06 -0.32
CA LEU A 243 5.55 -22.77 -1.49
C LEU A 243 5.74 -21.35 -1.99
N ALA A 244 5.99 -20.39 -1.11
CA ALA A 244 6.33 -19.01 -1.47
C ALA A 244 7.69 -18.94 -2.19
N GLU A 245 8.71 -19.63 -1.67
CA GLU A 245 10.03 -19.73 -2.31
C GLU A 245 9.94 -20.35 -3.71
N LEU A 246 9.23 -21.46 -3.86
CA LEU A 246 9.03 -22.13 -5.16
C LEU A 246 8.30 -21.22 -6.16
N ARG A 247 7.25 -20.51 -5.71
CA ARG A 247 6.54 -19.51 -6.54
C ARG A 247 7.45 -18.36 -6.97
N ARG A 248 8.34 -17.92 -6.08
CA ARG A 248 9.32 -16.88 -6.37
C ARG A 248 10.30 -17.33 -7.44
N ILE A 249 10.93 -18.49 -7.29
CA ILE A 249 11.86 -19.05 -8.28
C ILE A 249 11.23 -19.15 -9.66
N CYS A 250 9.99 -19.68 -9.75
CA CYS A 250 9.28 -19.78 -11.02
C CYS A 250 8.94 -18.41 -11.64
N SER A 251 8.59 -17.42 -10.80
CA SER A 251 8.27 -16.06 -11.27
C SER A 251 9.51 -15.35 -11.78
N GLU A 252 10.62 -15.46 -11.08
CA GLU A 252 11.91 -14.90 -11.51
C GLU A 252 12.39 -15.55 -12.82
N ALA A 253 12.24 -16.85 -12.94
CA ALA A 253 12.58 -17.58 -14.17
C ALA A 253 11.71 -17.18 -15.37
N TYR A 254 10.46 -16.79 -15.14
CA TYR A 254 9.57 -16.26 -16.17
C TYR A 254 9.88 -14.79 -16.51
N GLU A 255 10.25 -13.99 -15.52
CA GLU A 255 10.50 -12.54 -15.67
C GLU A 255 11.90 -12.20 -16.21
N ASN A 256 12.89 -13.10 -16.09
CA ASN A 256 14.26 -12.90 -16.57
C ASN A 256 14.39 -12.70 -18.11
N VAL A 257 13.32 -12.29 -18.74
CA VAL A 257 13.22 -11.96 -20.17
C VAL A 257 13.96 -10.67 -20.55
N LEU A 258 14.27 -9.80 -19.58
CA LEU A 258 14.72 -8.42 -19.82
C LEU A 258 16.22 -8.28 -20.09
N ASP A 259 17.04 -9.30 -19.78
CA ASP A 259 18.48 -9.28 -20.03
C ASP A 259 18.89 -10.36 -21.05
N THR A 260 18.56 -10.17 -22.33
CA THR A 260 19.16 -10.85 -23.50
C THR A 260 18.91 -12.35 -23.69
N HIS A 261 18.19 -13.04 -22.82
CA HIS A 261 17.89 -14.47 -22.94
C HIS A 261 16.39 -14.77 -22.91
N LEU A 262 15.97 -15.76 -23.69
CA LEU A 262 14.60 -16.30 -23.66
C LEU A 262 14.22 -16.70 -22.23
N PRO A 263 12.94 -16.52 -21.83
CA PRO A 263 12.50 -16.91 -20.50
C PRO A 263 12.83 -18.39 -20.27
N SER A 264 13.36 -18.68 -19.09
CA SER A 264 13.78 -20.02 -18.72
C SER A 264 12.61 -20.96 -18.40
N LEU A 265 11.42 -20.40 -18.15
CA LEU A 265 10.19 -21.14 -17.90
C LEU A 265 9.04 -20.47 -18.65
N THR A 266 8.49 -21.12 -19.68
CA THR A 266 7.36 -20.62 -20.49
C THR A 266 6.32 -21.72 -20.69
N SER A 267 5.16 -21.34 -21.23
CA SER A 267 4.11 -22.30 -21.62
C SER A 267 4.51 -23.26 -22.73
N ASP A 268 5.64 -23.02 -23.39
CA ASP A 268 6.15 -23.87 -24.48
C ASP A 268 7.16 -24.93 -23.98
N HIS A 269 7.55 -24.87 -22.69
CA HIS A 269 8.40 -25.88 -22.09
C HIS A 269 7.58 -27.01 -21.46
N GLU A 270 8.17 -28.21 -21.41
CA GLU A 270 7.59 -29.32 -20.67
C GLU A 270 7.53 -29.00 -19.18
N PRO A 271 6.51 -29.50 -18.42
CA PRO A 271 6.43 -29.34 -16.98
C PRO A 271 7.67 -29.86 -16.28
N ILE A 272 8.22 -29.07 -15.36
CA ILE A 272 9.30 -29.54 -14.47
C ILE A 272 8.65 -30.42 -13.40
N THR A 273 8.97 -31.72 -13.40
CA THR A 273 8.39 -32.68 -12.46
C THR A 273 9.48 -33.50 -11.78
N PHE A 274 9.43 -33.55 -10.44
CA PHE A 274 10.31 -34.39 -9.64
C PHE A 274 9.69 -34.73 -8.29
N THR A 275 10.20 -35.76 -7.63
CA THR A 275 9.86 -36.06 -6.24
C THR A 275 10.87 -35.42 -5.28
N ALA A 276 10.45 -35.16 -4.06
CA ALA A 276 11.34 -34.64 -3.02
C ALA A 276 12.58 -35.52 -2.78
N LYS A 277 12.44 -36.86 -2.97
CA LYS A 277 13.57 -37.81 -2.93
C LYS A 277 14.57 -37.56 -4.06
N GLN A 278 14.09 -37.37 -5.29
CA GLN A 278 14.97 -37.07 -6.45
C GLN A 278 15.68 -35.73 -6.26
N ALA A 279 14.96 -34.70 -5.74
CA ALA A 279 15.56 -33.42 -5.43
C ALA A 279 16.71 -33.54 -4.41
N LYS A 280 16.51 -34.32 -3.35
CA LYS A 280 17.54 -34.56 -2.33
C LYS A 280 18.74 -35.33 -2.89
N GLU A 281 18.51 -36.34 -3.71
CA GLU A 281 19.60 -37.13 -4.37
C GLU A 281 20.40 -36.22 -5.31
N SER A 282 19.71 -35.42 -6.15
CA SER A 282 20.33 -34.44 -7.07
C SER A 282 21.11 -33.35 -6.34
N TYR A 283 20.60 -32.87 -5.19
CA TYR A 283 21.28 -31.89 -4.34
C TYR A 283 22.57 -32.48 -3.72
N ALA A 284 22.50 -33.69 -3.16
CA ALA A 284 23.64 -34.36 -2.59
C ALA A 284 24.77 -34.66 -3.60
N ASP A 285 24.40 -35.01 -4.85
CA ASP A 285 25.37 -35.21 -5.94
C ASP A 285 26.09 -33.89 -6.33
N ARG A 286 25.40 -32.73 -6.21
CA ARG A 286 26.00 -31.42 -6.48
C ARG A 286 26.77 -30.82 -5.30
N HIS A 287 26.45 -31.24 -4.08
CA HIS A 287 27.06 -30.76 -2.82
C HIS A 287 27.57 -31.95 -2.00
N PRO A 288 28.58 -32.66 -2.46
CA PRO A 288 29.13 -33.79 -1.72
C PRO A 288 29.68 -33.35 -0.35
N GLU A 289 29.38 -34.11 0.69
CA GLU A 289 29.90 -33.86 2.02
C GLU A 289 31.43 -34.00 2.03
N PRO A 290 32.14 -33.15 2.81
CA PRO A 290 33.58 -33.28 2.94
C PRO A 290 33.93 -34.64 3.61
N VAL A 291 34.94 -35.30 3.10
CA VAL A 291 35.44 -36.55 3.70
C VAL A 291 36.17 -36.22 4.99
N VAL A 292 35.59 -36.65 6.11
CA VAL A 292 36.11 -36.41 7.47
C VAL A 292 36.70 -37.70 8.00
N ASP A 293 37.87 -37.66 8.61
CA ASP A 293 38.47 -38.78 9.31
C ASP A 293 37.62 -39.15 10.55
N GLU A 294 37.11 -40.36 10.59
CA GLU A 294 36.24 -40.85 11.68
C GLU A 294 36.93 -40.87 13.07
N GLU A 295 38.28 -40.92 13.10
CA GLU A 295 39.02 -40.98 14.38
C GLU A 295 39.47 -39.59 14.85
N THR A 296 39.81 -38.68 13.94
CA THR A 296 40.39 -37.37 14.28
C THR A 296 39.41 -36.22 14.12
N GLY A 297 38.33 -36.39 13.34
CA GLY A 297 37.37 -35.31 13.02
C GLY A 297 37.96 -34.24 12.09
N GLU A 298 39.11 -34.47 11.46
CA GLU A 298 39.72 -33.53 10.49
C GLU A 298 39.21 -33.82 9.09
N ILE A 299 39.02 -32.73 8.29
CA ILE A 299 38.63 -32.82 6.88
C ILE A 299 39.82 -33.37 6.08
N ILE A 300 39.70 -34.58 5.52
CA ILE A 300 40.73 -35.20 4.69
C ILE A 300 40.69 -34.69 3.27
N GLU A 301 39.51 -34.42 2.74
CA GLU A 301 39.31 -33.98 1.35
C GLU A 301 38.17 -32.97 1.29
N GLU A 302 38.45 -31.76 0.82
CA GLU A 302 37.41 -30.81 0.49
C GLU A 302 36.80 -31.18 -0.85
N PRO A 303 35.46 -31.21 -0.96
CA PRO A 303 34.81 -31.48 -2.23
C PRO A 303 35.24 -30.45 -3.27
N SER A 304 35.70 -30.89 -4.43
CA SER A 304 35.92 -30.01 -5.58
C SER A 304 34.59 -29.34 -5.97
N ALA A 305 34.59 -28.02 -6.04
CA ALA A 305 33.42 -27.30 -6.56
C ALA A 305 33.05 -27.90 -7.93
N PRO A 306 31.77 -28.21 -8.18
CA PRO A 306 31.35 -28.72 -9.47
C PRO A 306 31.78 -27.72 -10.55
N GLU A 307 32.41 -28.21 -11.64
CA GLU A 307 32.73 -27.38 -12.78
C GLU A 307 31.42 -26.71 -13.26
N GLU A 308 31.43 -25.38 -13.41
CA GLU A 308 30.31 -24.65 -13.99
C GLU A 308 30.19 -25.09 -15.48
N GLU A 309 29.45 -26.17 -15.71
CA GLU A 309 28.99 -26.50 -17.06
C GLU A 309 28.09 -25.36 -17.54
N ASP A 310 28.20 -25.02 -18.83
CA ASP A 310 27.34 -24.03 -19.50
C ASP A 310 25.91 -24.60 -19.62
N VAL A 311 25.18 -24.57 -18.53
CA VAL A 311 23.85 -25.16 -18.37
C VAL A 311 22.82 -24.12 -18.78
N GLY A 312 21.95 -24.46 -19.72
CA GLY A 312 20.87 -23.56 -20.17
C GLY A 312 19.97 -23.09 -19.00
N SER A 313 19.41 -21.90 -19.13
CA SER A 313 18.61 -21.22 -18.10
C SER A 313 17.45 -22.07 -17.54
N TYR A 314 16.82 -22.93 -18.35
CA TYR A 314 15.79 -23.88 -17.91
C TYR A 314 16.31 -24.91 -16.90
N ALA A 315 17.50 -25.46 -17.15
CA ALA A 315 18.12 -26.40 -16.26
C ALA A 315 18.59 -25.73 -14.93
N LEU A 316 19.01 -24.46 -14.98
CA LEU A 316 19.32 -23.67 -13.78
C LEU A 316 18.07 -23.47 -12.92
N THR A 317 16.91 -23.18 -13.55
CA THR A 317 15.63 -23.09 -12.83
C THR A 317 15.25 -24.41 -12.18
N THR A 318 15.40 -25.53 -12.91
CA THR A 318 15.13 -26.86 -12.38
C THR A 318 16.02 -27.15 -11.15
N ARG A 319 17.33 -26.86 -11.24
CA ARG A 319 18.27 -27.00 -10.11
C ARG A 319 17.87 -26.16 -8.90
N ALA A 320 17.49 -24.90 -9.10
CA ALA A 320 17.06 -24.01 -8.02
C ALA A 320 15.79 -24.52 -7.31
N LEU A 321 14.84 -25.09 -8.06
CA LEU A 321 13.63 -25.70 -7.50
C LEU A 321 13.95 -26.99 -6.72
N GLU A 322 14.82 -27.84 -7.26
CA GLU A 322 15.30 -29.04 -6.57
C GLU A 322 16.03 -28.68 -5.27
N ASP A 323 16.90 -27.68 -5.29
CA ASP A 323 17.67 -27.24 -4.12
C ASP A 323 16.77 -26.71 -2.99
N ALA A 324 15.71 -25.95 -3.33
CA ALA A 324 14.73 -25.47 -2.36
C ALA A 324 13.97 -26.65 -1.71
N VAL A 325 13.52 -27.62 -2.51
CA VAL A 325 12.82 -28.81 -2.01
C VAL A 325 13.75 -29.71 -1.19
N ALA A 326 15.01 -29.89 -1.62
CA ALA A 326 15.99 -30.69 -0.90
C ALA A 326 16.26 -30.15 0.51
N ARG A 327 16.44 -28.83 0.64
CA ARG A 327 16.62 -28.17 1.96
C ARG A 327 15.41 -28.38 2.88
N ALA A 328 14.20 -28.31 2.35
CA ALA A 328 13.00 -28.57 3.14
C ALA A 328 12.87 -30.05 3.59
N VAL A 329 13.36 -31.01 2.77
CA VAL A 329 13.46 -32.42 3.18
C VAL A 329 14.51 -32.63 4.29
N GLU A 330 15.65 -31.94 4.20
CA GLU A 330 16.70 -32.01 5.24
C GLU A 330 16.26 -31.38 6.55
N ALA A 331 15.49 -30.28 6.47
CA ALA A 331 14.87 -29.65 7.64
C ALA A 331 13.74 -30.50 8.25
N GLY A 332 13.30 -31.57 7.58
CA GLY A 332 12.20 -32.43 8.03
C GLY A 332 10.81 -31.79 7.87
N GLU A 333 10.70 -30.78 7.04
CA GLU A 333 9.44 -30.07 6.78
C GLU A 333 8.51 -30.85 5.86
N ILE A 334 9.08 -31.60 4.89
CA ILE A 334 8.34 -32.40 3.91
C ILE A 334 8.83 -33.84 3.85
N GLU A 335 7.96 -34.75 3.41
CA GLU A 335 8.31 -36.15 3.26
C GLU A 335 8.97 -36.41 1.89
N PRO A 336 9.94 -37.34 1.80
CA PRO A 336 10.65 -37.66 0.55
C PRO A 336 9.77 -38.19 -0.60
N LYS A 337 8.55 -38.62 -0.29
CA LYS A 337 7.58 -39.14 -1.28
C LYS A 337 6.79 -38.07 -2.00
N GLU A 338 6.79 -36.82 -1.49
CA GLU A 338 6.03 -35.72 -2.07
C GLU A 338 6.49 -35.44 -3.51
N ALA A 339 5.53 -35.22 -4.40
CA ALA A 339 5.77 -34.93 -5.82
C ALA A 339 5.43 -33.48 -6.13
N PHE A 340 6.27 -32.85 -6.95
CA PHE A 340 6.11 -31.49 -7.41
C PHE A 340 6.02 -31.42 -8.93
N SER A 341 5.18 -30.51 -9.41
CA SER A 341 5.02 -30.21 -10.82
C SER A 341 4.93 -28.71 -11.00
N PHE A 342 5.77 -28.15 -11.84
CA PHE A 342 5.82 -26.70 -12.12
C PHE A 342 5.55 -26.50 -13.60
N GLU A 343 4.48 -25.77 -13.93
CA GLU A 343 4.06 -25.55 -15.30
C GLU A 343 3.54 -24.12 -15.47
N VAL A 344 3.91 -23.47 -16.56
CA VAL A 344 3.28 -22.23 -17.00
C VAL A 344 2.24 -22.58 -18.05
N LYS A 345 0.96 -22.48 -17.70
CA LYS A 345 -0.15 -22.77 -18.62
C LYS A 345 -0.68 -21.51 -19.27
N ARG A 346 -0.80 -21.56 -20.57
CA ARG A 346 -1.47 -20.52 -21.34
C ARG A 346 -2.97 -20.75 -21.34
N THR A 347 -3.68 -20.00 -20.53
CA THR A 347 -5.13 -20.16 -20.26
C THR A 347 -5.90 -18.98 -20.84
N LEU A 348 -7.11 -19.24 -21.34
CA LEU A 348 -8.02 -18.20 -21.80
C LEU A 348 -8.83 -17.68 -20.61
N VAL A 349 -8.57 -16.44 -20.21
CA VAL A 349 -9.22 -15.79 -19.05
C VAL A 349 -10.14 -14.67 -19.53
N GLU A 350 -11.32 -14.55 -18.91
CA GLU A 350 -12.22 -13.43 -19.11
C GLU A 350 -11.79 -12.25 -18.24
N THR A 351 -11.48 -11.13 -18.86
CA THR A 351 -10.92 -9.95 -18.20
C THR A 351 -11.24 -8.65 -18.96
N THR A 352 -10.60 -7.56 -18.60
CA THR A 352 -10.62 -6.28 -19.33
C THR A 352 -9.21 -5.87 -19.71
N THR A 353 -9.06 -5.03 -20.73
CA THR A 353 -7.74 -4.51 -21.14
C THR A 353 -7.05 -3.77 -19.98
N GLY A 354 -7.80 -3.02 -19.19
CA GLY A 354 -7.25 -2.31 -18.02
C GLY A 354 -6.66 -3.28 -16.97
N ARG A 355 -7.30 -4.42 -16.72
CA ARG A 355 -6.75 -5.44 -15.82
C ARG A 355 -5.51 -6.10 -16.40
N VAL A 356 -5.43 -6.27 -17.70
CA VAL A 356 -4.22 -6.79 -18.37
C VAL A 356 -3.05 -5.82 -18.14
N ILE A 357 -3.27 -4.52 -18.32
CA ILE A 357 -2.24 -3.48 -18.07
C ILE A 357 -1.78 -3.50 -16.61
N TRP A 358 -2.72 -3.58 -15.65
CA TRP A 358 -2.37 -3.63 -14.23
C TRP A 358 -1.56 -4.87 -13.87
N ASN A 359 -1.97 -6.04 -14.37
CA ASN A 359 -1.29 -7.30 -14.08
C ASN A 359 0.12 -7.40 -14.70
N ALA A 360 0.47 -6.54 -15.66
CA ALA A 360 1.83 -6.46 -16.19
C ALA A 360 2.85 -5.98 -15.13
N LEU A 361 2.41 -5.26 -14.09
CA LEU A 361 3.27 -4.88 -12.96
C LEU A 361 3.53 -6.04 -11.98
N LEU A 362 2.71 -7.07 -12.03
CA LEU A 362 2.71 -8.14 -11.03
C LEU A 362 3.52 -9.34 -11.47
N PRO A 363 4.31 -9.93 -10.56
CA PRO A 363 4.92 -11.24 -10.78
C PRO A 363 3.87 -12.28 -11.11
N LEU A 364 4.28 -13.30 -11.88
CA LEU A 364 3.38 -14.34 -12.38
C LEU A 364 2.52 -14.98 -11.28
N SER A 365 3.10 -15.18 -10.09
CA SER A 365 2.44 -15.81 -8.93
C SER A 365 1.35 -14.95 -8.26
N LEU A 366 1.28 -13.65 -8.54
CA LEU A 366 0.36 -12.70 -7.91
C LEU A 366 -0.65 -12.10 -8.89
N ARG A 367 -0.64 -12.51 -10.16
CA ARG A 367 -1.56 -11.99 -11.18
C ARG A 367 -3.01 -12.39 -10.90
N GLN A 368 -3.91 -11.41 -10.99
CA GLN A 368 -5.34 -11.56 -10.72
C GLN A 368 -6.14 -10.80 -11.77
N TYR A 369 -6.68 -11.52 -12.75
CA TYR A 369 -7.37 -10.93 -13.89
C TYR A 369 -8.87 -10.72 -13.69
N ASP A 370 -9.43 -11.25 -12.61
CA ASP A 370 -10.86 -11.22 -12.26
C ASP A 370 -11.23 -10.11 -11.27
N LYS A 371 -10.26 -9.52 -10.58
CA LYS A 371 -10.50 -8.57 -9.47
C LYS A 371 -10.41 -7.11 -9.88
N VAL A 372 -11.16 -6.28 -9.14
CA VAL A 372 -11.01 -4.82 -9.12
C VAL A 372 -10.08 -4.46 -7.96
N PHE A 373 -9.11 -3.59 -8.21
CA PHE A 373 -8.12 -3.21 -7.22
C PHE A 373 -8.56 -1.97 -6.45
N ALA A 374 -9.25 -2.18 -5.34
CA ALA A 374 -9.57 -1.18 -4.32
C ALA A 374 -8.45 -1.13 -3.26
N LYS A 375 -8.52 -0.17 -2.34
CA LYS A 375 -7.52 0.04 -1.29
C LYS A 375 -7.22 -1.21 -0.46
N SER A 376 -8.24 -1.96 -0.06
CA SER A 376 -8.09 -3.21 0.71
C SER A 376 -7.35 -4.28 -0.10
N THR A 377 -7.75 -4.48 -1.35
CA THR A 377 -7.10 -5.44 -2.26
C THR A 377 -5.64 -5.08 -2.52
N LEU A 378 -5.35 -3.78 -2.67
CA LEU A 378 -3.98 -3.29 -2.85
C LEU A 378 -3.13 -3.51 -1.58
N SER A 379 -3.69 -3.30 -0.38
CA SER A 379 -2.97 -3.58 0.88
C SER A 379 -2.62 -5.06 1.01
N SER A 380 -3.59 -5.96 0.78
CA SER A 380 -3.32 -7.40 0.79
C SER A 380 -2.33 -7.84 -0.28
N LEU A 381 -2.31 -7.14 -1.43
CA LEU A 381 -1.34 -7.40 -2.49
C LEU A 381 0.08 -6.99 -2.08
N VAL A 382 0.24 -5.85 -1.37
CA VAL A 382 1.54 -5.42 -0.82
C VAL A 382 2.06 -6.41 0.21
N GLU A 383 1.20 -6.91 1.10
CA GLU A 383 1.54 -7.98 2.05
C GLU A 383 2.01 -9.24 1.31
N ALA A 384 1.21 -9.74 0.38
CA ALA A 384 1.55 -10.92 -0.40
C ALA A 384 2.82 -10.75 -1.26
N MET A 385 3.08 -9.54 -1.76
CA MET A 385 4.30 -9.21 -2.50
C MET A 385 5.53 -9.30 -1.59
N HIS A 386 5.44 -8.70 -0.40
CA HIS A 386 6.53 -8.72 0.57
C HIS A 386 6.85 -10.14 1.04
N ASP A 387 5.83 -10.92 1.39
CA ASP A 387 6.01 -12.27 1.92
C ASP A 387 6.57 -13.24 0.88
N LYS A 388 6.18 -13.08 -0.39
CA LYS A 388 6.56 -14.02 -1.46
C LYS A 388 7.78 -13.59 -2.27
N HIS A 389 8.02 -12.29 -2.42
CA HIS A 389 9.05 -11.75 -3.30
C HIS A 389 10.06 -10.83 -2.59
N GLY A 390 9.89 -10.63 -1.28
CA GLY A 390 10.80 -9.85 -0.46
C GLY A 390 10.65 -8.33 -0.59
N PRO A 391 11.43 -7.56 0.21
CA PRO A 391 11.28 -6.11 0.32
C PRO A 391 11.64 -5.36 -0.97
N ASP A 392 12.68 -5.74 -1.67
CA ASP A 392 13.17 -5.00 -2.84
C ASP A 392 12.15 -5.00 -3.98
N ARG A 393 11.55 -6.16 -4.27
CA ARG A 393 10.50 -6.27 -5.27
C ARG A 393 9.24 -5.52 -4.87
N THR A 394 8.93 -5.50 -3.57
CA THR A 394 7.79 -4.73 -3.03
C THR A 394 7.99 -3.23 -3.23
N ILE A 395 9.20 -2.72 -3.00
CA ILE A 395 9.54 -1.30 -3.21
C ILE A 395 9.39 -0.93 -4.68
N GLN A 396 9.92 -1.76 -5.58
CA GLN A 396 9.80 -1.55 -7.03
C GLN A 396 8.32 -1.53 -7.46
N PHE A 397 7.54 -2.52 -7.01
CA PHE A 397 6.10 -2.56 -7.27
C PHE A 397 5.37 -1.31 -6.77
N LEU A 398 5.69 -0.81 -5.57
CA LEU A 398 5.07 0.39 -5.02
C LEU A 398 5.37 1.64 -5.86
N ASP A 399 6.60 1.79 -6.35
CA ASP A 399 7.00 2.89 -7.23
C ASP A 399 6.31 2.80 -8.61
N ASP A 400 6.22 1.61 -9.18
CA ASP A 400 5.56 1.37 -10.46
C ASP A 400 4.04 1.55 -10.34
N ALA A 401 3.42 1.03 -9.28
CA ALA A 401 1.99 1.20 -8.98
C ALA A 401 1.63 2.68 -8.75
N LYS A 402 2.51 3.45 -8.09
CA LYS A 402 2.36 4.90 -7.95
C LYS A 402 2.33 5.58 -9.32
N SER A 403 3.30 5.28 -10.16
CA SER A 403 3.43 5.91 -11.49
C SER A 403 2.24 5.58 -12.38
N LEU A 404 1.86 4.31 -12.45
CA LEU A 404 0.69 3.86 -13.21
C LEU A 404 -0.62 4.43 -12.64
N GLY A 405 -0.77 4.46 -11.32
CA GLY A 405 -1.95 5.01 -10.66
C GLY A 405 -2.16 6.49 -10.97
N PHE A 406 -1.12 7.30 -10.89
CA PHE A 406 -1.18 8.72 -11.27
C PHE A 406 -1.47 8.93 -12.75
N GLU A 407 -0.84 8.15 -13.63
CA GLU A 407 -1.10 8.23 -15.07
C GLU A 407 -2.58 7.97 -15.37
N TRP A 408 -3.14 6.89 -14.80
CA TRP A 408 -4.53 6.54 -15.07
C TRP A 408 -5.54 7.43 -14.36
N ALA A 409 -5.24 7.96 -13.18
CA ALA A 409 -6.07 8.99 -12.56
C ALA A 409 -6.11 10.27 -13.42
N THR A 410 -4.98 10.65 -14.01
CA THR A 410 -4.89 11.80 -14.93
C THR A 410 -5.67 11.55 -16.22
N ARG A 411 -5.50 10.37 -16.85
CA ARG A 411 -6.23 10.01 -18.09
C ARG A 411 -7.73 9.89 -17.86
N ALA A 412 -8.15 9.38 -16.70
CA ALA A 412 -9.55 9.26 -16.34
C ALA A 412 -10.23 10.62 -16.16
N GLY A 413 -9.49 11.66 -15.75
CA GLY A 413 -10.01 13.01 -15.56
C GLY A 413 -11.17 13.08 -14.59
N ILE A 414 -11.14 12.26 -13.52
CA ILE A 414 -12.25 12.13 -12.56
C ILE A 414 -12.44 13.45 -11.83
N SER A 415 -13.61 14.06 -12.02
CA SER A 415 -14.01 15.29 -11.38
C SER A 415 -15.44 15.14 -10.87
N MET A 416 -15.77 15.76 -9.74
CA MET A 416 -17.11 15.69 -9.16
C MET A 416 -17.83 17.02 -9.31
N SER A 417 -19.11 16.93 -9.61
CA SER A 417 -20.03 18.07 -9.70
C SER A 417 -21.26 17.85 -8.83
N LEU A 418 -22.05 18.91 -8.65
CA LEU A 418 -23.29 18.82 -7.88
C LEU A 418 -24.33 17.91 -8.57
N SER A 419 -24.27 17.81 -9.90
CA SER A 419 -25.15 16.95 -10.71
C SER A 419 -24.88 15.45 -10.48
N ASP A 420 -23.65 15.08 -10.11
CA ASP A 420 -23.30 13.67 -9.85
C ASP A 420 -23.97 13.11 -8.58
N MET A 421 -24.51 14.00 -7.74
CA MET A 421 -25.30 13.67 -6.56
C MET A 421 -26.81 13.61 -6.84
N ASP A 422 -27.25 13.79 -8.10
CA ASP A 422 -28.66 13.69 -8.47
C ASP A 422 -29.07 12.22 -8.67
N ILE A 423 -29.19 11.51 -7.55
CA ILE A 423 -29.45 10.09 -7.51
C ILE A 423 -30.95 9.89 -7.34
N LYS A 424 -31.57 9.18 -8.27
CA LYS A 424 -32.98 8.79 -8.15
C LYS A 424 -33.11 7.69 -7.10
N THR A 425 -33.67 8.02 -5.94
CA THR A 425 -33.83 7.10 -4.81
C THR A 425 -35.25 7.18 -4.26
N ASN A 426 -35.71 6.11 -3.62
CA ASN A 426 -36.99 6.07 -2.88
C ASN A 426 -36.83 6.64 -1.46
N ARG A 427 -35.95 7.64 -1.29
CA ARG A 427 -35.60 8.27 -0.01
C ARG A 427 -36.85 8.74 0.75
N ASP A 428 -37.74 9.48 0.06
CA ASP A 428 -38.90 10.11 0.70
C ASP A 428 -39.90 9.08 1.22
N GLU A 429 -40.04 7.94 0.55
CA GLU A 429 -40.85 6.82 1.03
C GLU A 429 -40.25 6.18 2.29
N ILE A 430 -38.93 6.00 2.34
CA ILE A 430 -38.22 5.45 3.51
C ILE A 430 -38.38 6.39 4.72
N ILE A 431 -38.22 7.69 4.51
CA ILE A 431 -38.39 8.71 5.55
C ILE A 431 -39.83 8.75 6.06
N SER A 432 -40.81 8.74 5.16
CA SER A 432 -42.27 8.72 5.51
C SER A 432 -42.65 7.48 6.33
N SER A 433 -42.15 6.31 5.93
CA SER A 433 -42.36 5.05 6.68
C SER A 433 -41.78 5.09 8.09
N ALA A 434 -40.59 5.71 8.24
CA ALA A 434 -39.94 5.91 9.53
C ALA A 434 -40.76 6.88 10.42
N GLU A 435 -41.27 7.98 9.83
CA GLU A 435 -42.14 8.92 10.54
C GLU A 435 -43.44 8.25 11.06
N ASP A 436 -44.08 7.43 10.26
CA ASP A 436 -45.26 6.70 10.67
C ASP A 436 -44.98 5.73 11.83
N SER A 437 -43.83 5.04 11.77
CA SER A 437 -43.38 4.20 12.88
C SER A 437 -43.12 5.01 14.16
N VAL A 438 -42.48 6.16 14.05
CA VAL A 438 -42.24 7.07 15.19
C VAL A 438 -43.55 7.62 15.76
N ARG A 439 -44.51 7.99 14.90
CA ARG A 439 -45.85 8.40 15.35
C ARG A 439 -46.53 7.28 16.14
N GLY A 440 -46.50 6.03 15.67
CA GLY A 440 -47.01 4.86 16.38
C GLY A 440 -46.39 4.66 17.76
N HIS A 441 -45.08 4.82 17.89
CA HIS A 441 -44.39 4.73 19.17
C HIS A 441 -44.77 5.88 20.13
N ASN A 442 -44.89 7.11 19.62
CA ASN A 442 -45.34 8.25 20.40
C ASN A 442 -46.79 8.09 20.89
N ASP A 443 -47.68 7.56 20.06
CA ASP A 443 -49.08 7.27 20.45
C ASP A 443 -49.15 6.16 21.49
N SER A 444 -48.32 5.12 21.40
CA SER A 444 -48.22 4.07 22.41
C SER A 444 -47.72 4.61 23.74
N PHE A 445 -46.77 5.52 23.72
CA PHE A 445 -46.31 6.25 24.92
C PHE A 445 -47.43 7.11 25.51
N ARG A 446 -48.16 7.89 24.72
CA ARG A 446 -49.31 8.68 25.18
C ARG A 446 -50.42 7.85 25.80
N ARG A 447 -50.59 6.60 25.32
CA ARG A 447 -51.56 5.63 25.88
C ARG A 447 -51.05 4.95 27.17
N GLY A 448 -49.81 5.22 27.58
CA GLY A 448 -49.18 4.62 28.75
C GLY A 448 -48.68 3.18 28.55
N SER A 449 -48.63 2.69 27.32
CA SER A 449 -48.16 1.33 26.98
C SER A 449 -46.63 1.21 26.94
N LEU A 450 -45.90 2.35 26.86
CA LEU A 450 -44.44 2.41 26.84
C LEU A 450 -43.94 3.36 27.91
N THR A 451 -42.78 3.04 28.47
CA THR A 451 -42.04 3.96 29.32
C THR A 451 -41.29 5.01 28.45
N GLN A 452 -40.86 6.12 29.03
CA GLN A 452 -40.12 7.15 28.31
C GLN A 452 -38.80 6.59 27.72
N ALA A 453 -38.09 5.78 28.49
CA ALA A 453 -36.82 5.18 28.04
C ALA A 453 -37.03 4.20 26.87
N GLU A 454 -38.11 3.45 26.89
CA GLU A 454 -38.48 2.53 25.77
C GLU A 454 -38.87 3.32 24.53
N ARG A 455 -39.67 4.40 24.68
CA ARG A 455 -39.99 5.29 23.57
C ARG A 455 -38.75 5.83 22.91
N GLU A 456 -37.83 6.44 23.69
CA GLU A 456 -36.58 7.00 23.20
C GLU A 456 -35.75 5.94 22.47
N ARG A 457 -35.67 4.73 23.01
CA ARG A 457 -34.94 3.62 22.35
C ARG A 457 -35.57 3.24 21.01
N LEU A 458 -36.92 3.07 20.96
CA LEU A 458 -37.61 2.67 19.75
C LEU A 458 -37.57 3.76 18.67
N VAL A 459 -37.71 5.02 19.05
CA VAL A 459 -37.60 6.16 18.12
C VAL A 459 -36.20 6.22 17.53
N ARG A 460 -35.15 6.09 18.35
CA ARG A 460 -33.76 6.03 17.90
C ARG A 460 -33.53 4.87 16.94
N GLU A 461 -34.02 3.68 17.27
CA GLU A 461 -33.88 2.50 16.43
C GLU A 461 -34.60 2.67 15.08
N ALA A 462 -35.79 3.27 15.05
CA ALA A 462 -36.52 3.56 13.81
C ALA A 462 -35.70 4.52 12.89
N TRP A 463 -35.14 5.61 13.43
CA TRP A 463 -34.34 6.54 12.64
C TRP A 463 -32.97 5.96 12.22
N MET A 464 -32.34 5.11 13.04
CA MET A 464 -31.12 4.42 12.65
C MET A 464 -31.37 3.45 11.48
N LYS A 465 -32.43 2.64 11.56
CA LYS A 465 -32.83 1.75 10.47
C LYS A 465 -33.13 2.50 9.17
N ALA A 466 -33.86 3.63 9.27
CA ALA A 466 -34.15 4.48 8.12
C ALA A 466 -32.86 5.05 7.50
N SER A 467 -31.93 5.53 8.33
CA SER A 467 -30.64 6.06 7.88
C SER A 467 -29.82 5.00 7.14
N GLU A 468 -29.76 3.78 7.66
CA GLU A 468 -29.07 2.66 7.02
C GLU A 468 -29.76 2.20 5.72
N ALA A 469 -31.10 2.24 5.68
CA ALA A 469 -31.85 1.91 4.48
C ALA A 469 -31.59 2.95 3.36
N VAL A 470 -31.56 4.24 3.70
CA VAL A 470 -31.21 5.33 2.75
C VAL A 470 -29.78 5.18 2.24
N VAL A 471 -28.82 4.83 3.09
CA VAL A 471 -27.42 4.59 2.65
C VAL A 471 -27.38 3.44 1.64
N ARG A 472 -28.04 2.32 1.94
CA ARG A 472 -28.07 1.14 1.03
C ARG A 472 -28.74 1.46 -0.29
N GLU A 473 -29.87 2.17 -0.27
CA GLU A 473 -30.58 2.59 -1.47
C GLU A 473 -29.72 3.48 -2.37
N ILE A 474 -29.04 4.46 -1.79
CA ILE A 474 -28.12 5.35 -2.51
C ILE A 474 -27.01 4.56 -3.19
N ILE A 475 -26.32 3.69 -2.43
CA ILE A 475 -25.19 2.91 -2.96
C ILE A 475 -25.63 1.98 -4.11
N ASN A 476 -26.82 1.41 -4.02
CA ASN A 476 -27.36 0.53 -5.07
C ASN A 476 -27.84 1.30 -6.32
N SER A 477 -28.25 2.55 -6.15
CA SER A 477 -28.81 3.38 -7.23
C SER A 477 -27.77 4.21 -7.98
N ILE A 478 -26.56 4.38 -7.42
CA ILE A 478 -25.49 5.15 -8.07
C ILE A 478 -24.85 4.32 -9.20
N PRO A 479 -24.64 4.89 -10.40
CA PRO A 479 -23.87 4.24 -11.46
C PRO A 479 -22.43 3.97 -11.02
N LYS A 480 -21.88 2.82 -11.41
CA LYS A 480 -20.51 2.41 -11.01
C LYS A 480 -19.40 3.37 -11.48
N PHE A 481 -19.59 4.06 -12.60
CA PHE A 481 -18.67 5.07 -13.12
C PHE A 481 -18.98 6.50 -12.64
N ASN A 482 -19.89 6.65 -11.68
CA ASN A 482 -20.08 7.95 -11.04
C ASN A 482 -18.81 8.33 -10.26
N PRO A 483 -18.24 9.53 -10.43
CA PRO A 483 -17.00 9.97 -9.79
C PRO A 483 -17.03 9.80 -8.27
N ILE A 484 -18.13 10.15 -7.62
CA ILE A 484 -18.29 10.07 -6.16
C ILE A 484 -18.33 8.60 -5.70
N PHE A 485 -19.03 7.75 -6.44
CA PHE A 485 -19.08 6.33 -6.17
C PHE A 485 -17.67 5.71 -6.27
N MET A 486 -16.96 6.00 -7.36
CA MET A 486 -15.60 5.50 -7.55
C MET A 486 -14.64 5.93 -6.43
N MET A 487 -14.72 7.17 -5.95
CA MET A 487 -13.89 7.65 -4.84
C MET A 487 -14.16 6.91 -3.53
N VAL A 488 -15.42 6.59 -3.26
CA VAL A 488 -15.83 5.93 -2.00
C VAL A 488 -15.63 4.43 -2.07
N ASP A 489 -16.04 3.78 -3.16
CA ASP A 489 -15.95 2.33 -3.31
C ASP A 489 -14.51 1.85 -3.45
N SER A 490 -13.65 2.62 -4.12
CA SER A 490 -12.20 2.37 -4.16
C SER A 490 -11.52 2.50 -2.80
N GLY A 491 -12.14 3.20 -1.83
CA GLY A 491 -11.51 3.56 -0.55
C GLY A 491 -10.46 4.68 -0.68
N SER A 492 -10.42 5.39 -1.80
CA SER A 492 -9.54 6.54 -2.01
C SER A 492 -9.91 7.69 -1.07
N ARG A 493 -11.17 8.11 -1.08
CA ARG A 493 -11.70 9.19 -0.23
C ARG A 493 -13.18 9.01 0.07
N GLY A 494 -13.57 9.42 1.27
CA GLY A 494 -14.96 9.39 1.69
C GLY A 494 -15.42 8.02 2.22
N ASN A 495 -16.67 8.00 2.66
CA ASN A 495 -17.35 6.79 3.09
C ASN A 495 -18.86 6.86 2.73
N PRO A 496 -19.58 5.74 2.71
CA PRO A 496 -21.00 5.70 2.36
C PRO A 496 -21.89 6.64 3.17
N ARG A 497 -21.57 6.86 4.45
CA ARG A 497 -22.32 7.78 5.32
C ARG A 497 -22.16 9.23 4.89
N GLN A 498 -20.98 9.62 4.37
CA GLN A 498 -20.77 10.98 3.86
C GLN A 498 -21.58 11.23 2.58
N ILE A 499 -21.67 10.22 1.68
CA ILE A 499 -22.56 10.33 0.50
C ILE A 499 -24.02 10.52 0.95
N SER A 500 -24.45 9.74 1.95
CA SER A 500 -25.82 9.88 2.49
C SER A 500 -26.07 11.26 3.08
N GLN A 501 -25.09 11.92 3.70
CA GLN A 501 -25.26 13.29 4.18
C GLN A 501 -25.37 14.32 3.03
N LEU A 502 -24.78 14.01 1.88
CA LEU A 502 -24.80 14.87 0.70
C LEU A 502 -26.09 14.70 -0.12
N ALA A 503 -26.54 13.47 -0.36
CA ALA A 503 -27.64 13.14 -1.27
C ALA A 503 -28.86 12.47 -0.58
N GLY A 504 -28.70 11.93 0.62
CA GLY A 504 -29.73 11.23 1.37
C GLY A 504 -30.30 12.03 2.54
N MET A 505 -30.01 11.60 3.76
CA MET A 505 -30.34 12.31 5.00
C MET A 505 -29.15 12.36 5.95
N ARG A 506 -29.06 13.42 6.73
CA ARG A 506 -27.99 13.57 7.71
C ARG A 506 -28.19 12.69 8.96
N GLY A 507 -29.46 12.51 9.38
CA GLY A 507 -29.84 11.60 10.48
C GLY A 507 -29.83 12.24 11.85
N LEU A 508 -29.68 11.42 12.89
CA LEU A 508 -29.68 11.86 14.29
C LEU A 508 -28.41 12.63 14.64
N MET A 509 -28.59 13.74 15.37
CA MET A 509 -27.51 14.59 15.88
C MET A 509 -27.40 14.46 17.39
N SER A 510 -26.21 14.75 17.93
CA SER A 510 -25.95 14.78 19.36
C SER A 510 -26.01 16.19 19.91
N ASP A 511 -26.46 16.32 21.16
CA ASP A 511 -26.37 17.54 21.96
C ASP A 511 -24.90 17.83 22.38
N PRO A 512 -24.61 18.99 23.00
CA PRO A 512 -23.26 19.29 23.49
C PRO A 512 -22.74 18.30 24.55
N HIS A 513 -23.64 17.61 25.25
CA HIS A 513 -23.29 16.58 26.24
C HIS A 513 -23.03 15.20 25.62
N GLY A 514 -23.32 15.02 24.32
CA GLY A 514 -23.13 13.75 23.59
C GLY A 514 -24.34 12.82 23.60
N ARG A 515 -25.52 13.28 24.07
CA ARG A 515 -26.76 12.53 23.98
C ARG A 515 -27.36 12.73 22.60
N LEU A 516 -27.94 11.70 22.03
CA LEU A 516 -28.65 11.79 20.76
C LEU A 516 -29.98 12.53 20.94
N ILE A 517 -30.29 13.43 20.01
CA ILE A 517 -31.56 14.17 19.98
C ILE A 517 -32.52 13.36 19.09
N GLU A 518 -33.38 12.55 19.72
CA GLU A 518 -34.27 11.62 18.99
C GLU A 518 -35.48 12.34 18.36
N ASP A 519 -35.96 13.43 18.99
CA ASP A 519 -37.18 14.13 18.55
C ASP A 519 -36.95 15.06 17.35
N LEU A 520 -35.71 15.37 17.01
CA LEU A 520 -35.33 16.28 15.92
C LEU A 520 -34.26 15.64 14.99
N PRO A 521 -34.59 14.61 14.23
CA PRO A 521 -33.67 14.10 13.21
C PRO A 521 -33.50 15.09 12.07
N VAL A 522 -32.31 15.22 11.54
CA VAL A 522 -32.02 16.01 10.35
C VAL A 522 -32.37 15.18 9.13
N ARG A 523 -33.51 15.51 8.48
CA ARG A 523 -34.04 14.78 7.32
C ARG A 523 -33.46 15.31 6.01
N SER A 524 -33.13 16.58 5.98
CA SER A 524 -32.52 17.24 4.82
C SER A 524 -31.09 16.75 4.60
N ASN A 525 -30.63 16.91 3.37
CA ASN A 525 -29.24 16.68 2.96
C ASN A 525 -28.54 18.01 2.63
N PHE A 526 -27.24 17.98 2.40
CA PHE A 526 -26.49 19.18 2.07
C PHE A 526 -26.79 19.73 0.66
N ARG A 527 -27.19 18.86 -0.28
CA ARG A 527 -27.56 19.27 -1.64
C ARG A 527 -28.81 20.13 -1.65
N GLU A 528 -29.85 19.72 -0.93
CA GLU A 528 -31.12 20.47 -0.82
C GLU A 528 -31.00 21.68 0.11
N GLY A 529 -30.04 21.65 1.01
CA GLY A 529 -29.85 22.62 2.08
C GLY A 529 -30.59 22.25 3.35
N LEU A 530 -30.09 22.73 4.49
CA LEU A 530 -30.67 22.51 5.80
C LEU A 530 -31.59 23.66 6.20
N THR A 531 -32.66 23.35 6.93
CA THR A 531 -33.44 24.38 7.60
C THR A 531 -32.62 25.03 8.72
N SER A 532 -32.99 26.23 9.17
CA SER A 532 -32.27 26.95 10.24
C SER A 532 -32.18 26.14 11.54
N LEU A 533 -33.24 25.39 11.86
CA LEU A 533 -33.25 24.53 13.05
C LEU A 533 -32.33 23.32 12.89
N GLU A 534 -32.36 22.64 11.76
CA GLU A 534 -31.49 21.50 11.45
C GLU A 534 -30.01 21.92 11.41
N TYR A 535 -29.73 23.09 10.85
CA TYR A 535 -28.39 23.65 10.88
C TYR A 535 -27.91 23.89 12.31
N PHE A 536 -28.73 24.55 13.14
CA PHE A 536 -28.39 24.83 14.53
C PHE A 536 -28.10 23.56 15.34
N VAL A 537 -28.95 22.56 15.24
CA VAL A 537 -28.74 21.25 15.91
C VAL A 537 -27.45 20.57 15.43
N SER A 538 -27.15 20.68 14.14
CA SER A 538 -25.95 20.11 13.52
C SER A 538 -24.66 20.77 14.02
N THR A 539 -24.67 22.06 14.40
CA THR A 539 -23.46 22.78 14.85
C THR A 539 -22.92 22.27 16.18
N HIS A 540 -23.76 21.69 17.04
CA HIS A 540 -23.32 21.17 18.33
C HIS A 540 -22.31 20.02 18.16
N GLY A 541 -22.61 19.05 17.31
CA GLY A 541 -21.71 17.94 17.02
C GLY A 541 -20.40 18.39 16.34
N ALA A 542 -20.49 19.33 15.40
CA ALA A 542 -19.31 19.87 14.71
C ALA A 542 -18.37 20.61 15.70
N ARG A 543 -18.91 21.49 16.54
CA ARG A 543 -18.13 22.21 17.55
C ARG A 543 -17.47 21.28 18.56
N LYS A 544 -18.23 20.28 19.04
CA LYS A 544 -17.69 19.26 19.94
C LYS A 544 -16.55 18.48 19.30
N GLY A 545 -16.71 18.05 18.04
CA GLY A 545 -15.66 17.34 17.31
C GLY A 545 -14.37 18.16 17.17
N LEU A 546 -14.47 19.45 16.85
CA LEU A 546 -13.32 20.36 16.78
C LEU A 546 -12.62 20.52 18.14
N ALA A 547 -13.40 20.72 19.21
CA ALA A 547 -12.85 20.86 20.57
C ALA A 547 -12.19 19.56 21.05
N ASP A 548 -12.85 18.42 20.85
CA ASP A 548 -12.31 17.11 21.24
C ASP A 548 -11.02 16.78 20.51
N THR A 549 -10.92 17.09 19.21
CA THR A 549 -9.71 16.88 18.41
C THR A 549 -8.55 17.70 18.97
N ALA A 550 -8.78 18.99 19.27
CA ALA A 550 -7.75 19.87 19.80
C ALA A 550 -7.22 19.40 21.19
N LEU A 551 -8.11 18.93 22.07
CA LEU A 551 -7.75 18.44 23.40
C LEU A 551 -7.04 17.07 23.34
N ARG A 552 -7.55 16.12 22.54
CA ARG A 552 -6.96 14.79 22.41
C ARG A 552 -5.54 14.82 21.85
N THR A 553 -5.21 15.76 20.99
CA THR A 553 -3.85 15.93 20.47
C THR A 553 -2.86 16.20 21.60
N ALA A 554 -3.21 17.07 22.54
CA ALA A 554 -2.37 17.37 23.71
C ALA A 554 -2.20 16.16 24.63
N ASP A 555 -3.30 15.42 24.89
CA ASP A 555 -3.29 14.21 25.72
C ASP A 555 -2.44 13.11 25.10
N ALA A 556 -2.56 12.89 23.77
CA ALA A 556 -1.75 11.92 23.02
C ALA A 556 -0.26 12.25 23.09
N CYS A 557 0.12 13.52 22.89
CA CYS A 557 1.52 13.95 23.01
C CYS A 557 2.07 13.74 24.43
N TYR A 558 1.27 14.04 25.45
CA TYR A 558 1.67 13.84 26.85
C TYR A 558 1.79 12.36 27.22
N LEU A 559 0.88 11.51 26.73
CA LEU A 559 0.95 10.05 26.90
C LEU A 559 2.22 9.50 26.27
N THR A 560 2.47 9.82 25.00
CA THR A 560 3.66 9.37 24.27
C THR A 560 4.94 9.76 25.00
N ARG A 561 5.05 11.01 25.48
CA ARG A 561 6.20 11.46 26.25
C ARG A 561 6.40 10.64 27.53
N ARG A 562 5.33 10.35 28.28
CA ARG A 562 5.42 9.53 29.51
C ARG A 562 5.85 8.10 29.20
N LEU A 563 5.33 7.50 28.11
CA LEU A 563 5.72 6.16 27.69
C LEU A 563 7.19 6.10 27.28
N VAL A 564 7.68 7.08 26.52
CA VAL A 564 9.10 7.19 26.16
C VAL A 564 9.99 7.34 27.39
N ASP A 565 9.59 8.16 28.35
CA ASP A 565 10.34 8.39 29.61
C ASP A 565 10.47 7.10 30.44
N VAL A 566 9.42 6.29 30.49
CA VAL A 566 9.44 4.99 31.20
C VAL A 566 10.18 3.90 30.44
N ALA A 567 10.05 3.88 29.11
CA ALA A 567 10.58 2.81 28.27
C ALA A 567 12.01 3.05 27.77
N GLN A 568 12.62 4.23 27.97
CA GLN A 568 13.94 4.59 27.43
C GLN A 568 15.08 3.66 27.89
N ASP A 569 14.93 3.03 29.06
CA ASP A 569 15.93 2.12 29.63
C ASP A 569 15.67 0.65 29.25
N VAL A 570 14.57 0.36 28.54
CA VAL A 570 14.23 -1.01 28.12
C VAL A 570 14.97 -1.33 26.83
N ILE A 571 15.88 -2.28 26.90
CA ILE A 571 16.72 -2.73 25.78
C ILE A 571 16.45 -4.20 25.50
N VAL A 572 16.15 -4.54 24.25
CA VAL A 572 16.06 -5.92 23.78
C VAL A 572 17.48 -6.48 23.70
N ARG A 573 17.79 -7.55 24.45
CA ARG A 573 19.14 -8.14 24.54
C ARG A 573 19.29 -9.46 23.83
N GLY A 574 18.21 -10.09 23.40
CA GLY A 574 18.22 -11.39 22.72
C GLY A 574 16.91 -11.62 21.98
N GLU A 575 16.93 -12.51 21.01
CA GLU A 575 15.76 -12.86 20.21
C GLU A 575 14.78 -13.72 21.00
N ASP A 576 15.31 -14.70 21.77
CA ASP A 576 14.52 -15.58 22.64
C ASP A 576 15.12 -15.63 24.04
N CYS A 577 14.27 -15.53 25.05
CA CYS A 577 14.69 -15.68 26.46
C CYS A 577 14.66 -17.12 26.96
N GLY A 578 14.25 -18.10 26.13
CA GLY A 578 14.16 -19.52 26.48
C GLY A 578 13.08 -19.82 27.54
N ALA A 579 12.12 -18.95 27.78
CA ALA A 579 11.07 -19.15 28.76
C ALA A 579 10.07 -20.22 28.29
N MET A 580 9.95 -21.33 29.09
CA MET A 580 9.02 -22.42 28.80
C MET A 580 7.54 -22.02 29.04
N ASN A 581 7.27 -21.01 29.86
CA ASN A 581 5.94 -20.52 30.20
C ASN A 581 5.75 -19.14 29.60
N GLY A 582 5.13 -19.07 28.43
CA GLY A 582 4.74 -17.82 27.75
C GLY A 582 3.22 -17.64 27.74
N ILE A 583 2.77 -16.42 27.44
CA ILE A 583 1.38 -16.12 27.13
C ILE A 583 1.24 -16.20 25.62
N VAL A 584 0.40 -17.13 25.15
CA VAL A 584 0.05 -17.21 23.72
C VAL A 584 -0.96 -16.10 23.43
N MET A 585 -0.58 -15.16 22.57
CA MET A 585 -1.47 -14.13 22.05
C MET A 585 -1.73 -14.44 20.57
N SER A 586 -3.02 -14.49 20.20
CA SER A 586 -3.40 -14.50 18.79
C SER A 586 -3.28 -13.09 18.21
N PRO A 587 -2.90 -12.96 16.94
CA PRO A 587 -2.80 -11.67 16.26
C PRO A 587 -4.14 -10.93 16.17
#